data_d37c67a57f4f5aaf3de37eeb368ca07a
#
_entry.id   d37c67a57f4f5aaf3de37eeb368ca07a
#
_cell.length_a   1.000
_cell.length_b   1.000
_cell.length_c   1.000
_cell.angle_alpha   90.00
_cell.angle_beta   90.00
_cell.angle_gamma   90.00
#
_symmetry.space_group_name_H-M   'P 1'
#
loop_
_entity.id
_entity.type
_entity.pdbx_description
1 polymer ?
#
loop_
_entity_poly.entity_id
_entity_poly.type
_entity_poly.pdbx_seq_one_letter_code
_entity_poly.pdbx_strand_id
1 'polypeptide(L)'
;ETSLLSEDILKAVIRDCGLEQFEEHLDDNRDWTKTLSLGEQQRVAMARAILLEPDWLFLDEATSALDEPSEKTLYTLLKDRLPKTTLISVGHRSTIRAFHESNLVFQPTGEGHFSLQYVEKSDEAI
;
A
#
# COMPACT_ATOMS: atom_id res chain seq x y z
N GLU A 1 8.91 8.35 23.53
CA GLU A 1 10.22 8.50 22.86
C GLU A 1 10.02 8.28 21.38
N THR A 2 9.87 9.37 20.66
CA THR A 2 9.92 9.35 19.20
C THR A 2 11.38 9.04 18.86
N SER A 3 11.69 7.79 18.50
CA SER A 3 12.99 7.49 17.93
C SER A 3 13.11 8.36 16.68
N LEU A 4 14.03 9.27 16.71
CA LEU A 4 14.38 10.09 15.55
C LEU A 4 14.85 9.10 14.48
N LEU A 5 13.96 8.76 13.55
CA LEU A 5 14.35 8.13 12.30
C LEU A 5 15.44 9.03 11.72
N SER A 6 16.59 8.44 11.39
CA SER A 6 17.63 9.26 10.79
C SER A 6 17.11 9.86 9.50
N GLU A 7 17.46 11.10 9.23
CA GLU A 7 17.08 11.79 8.00
C GLU A 7 17.42 10.97 6.75
N ASP A 8 18.54 10.24 6.80
CA ASP A 8 18.97 9.37 5.71
C ASP A 8 18.01 8.22 5.45
N ILE A 9 17.45 7.59 6.49
CA ILE A 9 16.45 6.53 6.35
C ILE A 9 15.17 7.09 5.74
N LEU A 10 14.72 8.24 6.23
CA LEU A 10 13.52 8.91 5.72
C LEU A 10 13.67 9.23 4.23
N LYS A 11 14.77 9.86 3.84
CA LYS A 11 15.05 10.20 2.43
C LYS A 11 15.14 8.95 1.55
N ALA A 12 15.76 7.87 2.04
CA ALA A 12 15.84 6.62 1.30
C ALA A 12 14.46 6.03 1.03
N VAL A 13 13.57 5.99 2.02
CA VAL A 13 12.19 5.48 1.85
C VAL A 13 11.39 6.36 0.91
N ILE A 14 11.48 7.67 1.02
CA ILE A 14 10.83 8.63 0.12
C ILE A 14 11.27 8.39 -1.33
N ARG A 15 12.55 8.22 -1.56
CA ARG A 15 13.12 7.93 -2.89
C ARG A 15 12.61 6.59 -3.42
N ASP A 16 12.65 5.54 -2.61
CA ASP A 16 12.21 4.19 -3.00
C ASP A 16 10.71 4.15 -3.36
N CYS A 17 9.92 5.03 -2.75
CA CYS A 17 8.50 5.19 -3.08
C CYS A 17 8.24 6.07 -4.32
N GLY A 18 9.27 6.54 -5.02
CA GLY A 18 9.14 7.37 -6.22
C GLY A 18 8.80 8.82 -5.95
N LEU A 19 9.27 9.34 -4.82
CA LEU A 19 9.03 10.73 -4.37
C LEU A 19 10.34 11.52 -4.22
N GLU A 20 11.37 11.16 -4.98
CA GLU A 20 12.70 11.77 -4.91
C GLU A 20 12.68 13.30 -5.08
N GLN A 21 11.73 13.85 -5.83
CA GLN A 21 11.59 15.30 -6.01
C GLN A 21 11.24 16.05 -4.73
N PHE A 22 10.80 15.35 -3.69
CA PHE A 22 10.42 15.94 -2.42
C PHE A 22 11.46 15.75 -1.31
N GLU A 23 12.57 15.05 -1.57
CA GLU A 23 13.58 14.74 -0.54
C GLU A 23 14.12 15.98 0.18
N GLU A 24 14.34 17.07 -0.54
CA GLU A 24 14.88 18.32 0.01
C GLU A 24 13.79 19.27 0.55
N HIS A 25 12.52 18.84 0.51
CA HIS A 25 11.37 19.65 0.87
C HIS A 25 10.57 19.10 2.05
N LEU A 26 11.11 18.10 2.75
CA LEU A 26 10.38 17.39 3.82
C LEU A 26 9.99 18.31 5.01
N ASP A 27 10.79 19.34 5.26
CA ASP A 27 10.55 20.31 6.33
C ASP A 27 9.77 21.54 5.86
N ASP A 28 9.39 21.62 4.59
CA ASP A 28 8.66 22.76 4.05
C ASP A 28 7.27 22.86 4.68
N ASN A 29 6.94 24.06 5.15
CA ASN A 29 5.62 24.37 5.66
C ASN A 29 4.69 24.78 4.51
N ARG A 30 4.03 23.79 3.90
CA ARG A 30 3.06 24.00 2.82
C ARG A 30 1.85 23.08 3.00
N ASP A 31 0.76 23.40 2.33
CA ASP A 31 -0.39 22.51 2.26
C ASP A 31 -0.11 21.37 1.28
N TRP A 32 0.40 20.26 1.80
CA TRP A 32 0.79 19.09 1.02
C TRP A 32 -0.40 18.44 0.30
N THR A 33 -1.60 18.55 0.86
CA THR A 33 -2.81 17.98 0.22
C THR A 33 -3.14 18.68 -1.09
N LYS A 34 -2.77 19.96 -1.24
CA LYS A 34 -2.93 20.73 -2.47
C LYS A 34 -1.71 20.66 -3.39
N THR A 35 -0.55 20.36 -2.84
CA THR A 35 0.71 20.30 -3.59
C THR A 35 0.87 18.94 -4.28
N LEU A 36 0.50 17.84 -3.60
CA LEU A 36 0.66 16.48 -4.10
C LEU A 36 -0.52 16.09 -4.99
N SER A 37 -0.21 15.42 -6.11
CA SER A 37 -1.21 14.68 -6.88
C SER A 37 -1.78 13.52 -6.05
N LEU A 38 -2.91 12.95 -6.45
CA LEU A 38 -3.50 11.80 -5.75
C LEU A 38 -2.54 10.60 -5.73
N GLY A 39 -1.87 10.34 -6.86
CA GLY A 39 -0.86 9.27 -6.93
C GLY A 39 0.33 9.51 -5.99
N GLU A 40 0.80 10.75 -5.89
CA GLU A 40 1.85 11.12 -4.94
C GLU A 40 1.40 10.98 -3.49
N GLN A 41 0.15 11.35 -3.17
CA GLN A 41 -0.43 11.13 -1.84
C GLN A 41 -0.47 9.65 -1.48
N GLN A 42 -0.83 8.78 -2.44
CA GLN A 42 -0.82 7.33 -2.24
C GLN A 42 0.60 6.79 -2.00
N ARG A 43 1.60 7.32 -2.70
CA ARG A 43 3.01 6.98 -2.48
C ARG A 43 3.50 7.43 -1.10
N VAL A 44 3.10 8.59 -0.63
CA VAL A 44 3.39 9.07 0.74
C VAL A 44 2.79 8.14 1.78
N ALA A 45 1.55 7.70 1.59
CA ALA A 45 0.91 6.74 2.49
C ALA A 45 1.68 5.41 2.58
N MET A 46 2.20 4.91 1.45
CA MET A 46 3.04 3.72 1.42
C MET A 46 4.38 3.93 2.15
N ALA A 47 5.04 5.06 1.93
CA ALA A 47 6.27 5.42 2.64
C ALA A 47 6.04 5.45 4.16
N ARG A 48 4.93 6.03 4.60
CA ARG A 48 4.54 6.07 6.01
C ARG A 48 4.36 4.66 6.59
N ALA A 49 3.68 3.78 5.87
CA ALA A 49 3.49 2.39 6.29
C ALA A 49 4.82 1.66 6.46
N ILE A 50 5.75 1.83 5.53
CA ILE A 50 7.09 1.23 5.60
C ILE A 50 7.85 1.71 6.84
N LEU A 51 7.78 3.01 7.14
CA LEU A 51 8.48 3.60 8.28
C LEU A 51 7.87 3.18 9.63
N LEU A 52 6.56 2.91 9.68
CA LEU A 52 5.87 2.52 10.90
C LEU A 52 6.03 1.04 11.25
N GLU A 53 6.36 0.19 10.30
CA GLU A 53 6.50 -1.27 10.45
C GLU A 53 5.33 -1.90 11.24
N PRO A 54 4.06 -1.74 10.79
CA PRO A 54 2.91 -2.22 11.53
C PRO A 54 2.79 -3.75 11.47
N ASP A 55 2.12 -4.34 12.47
CA ASP A 55 1.79 -5.78 12.44
C ASP A 55 0.71 -6.07 11.39
N TRP A 56 -0.24 -5.15 11.23
CA TRP A 56 -1.35 -5.23 10.28
C TRP A 56 -1.42 -3.96 9.46
N LEU A 57 -1.55 -4.12 8.15
CA LEU A 57 -1.70 -3.00 7.21
C LEU A 57 -2.94 -3.22 6.35
N PHE A 58 -3.91 -2.31 6.49
CA PHE A 58 -5.13 -2.30 5.68
C PHE A 58 -4.97 -1.29 4.54
N LEU A 59 -5.14 -1.76 3.32
CA LEU A 59 -4.97 -1.01 2.08
C LEU A 59 -6.32 -0.98 1.34
N ASP A 60 -7.06 0.11 1.48
CA ASP A 60 -8.34 0.29 0.82
C ASP A 60 -8.16 1.16 -0.43
N GLU A 61 -8.19 0.54 -1.60
CA GLU A 61 -7.95 1.19 -2.90
C GLU A 61 -6.67 2.06 -2.91
N ALA A 62 -5.66 1.63 -2.16
CA ALA A 62 -4.50 2.46 -1.81
C ALA A 62 -3.56 2.78 -2.99
N THR A 63 -3.75 2.13 -4.14
CA THR A 63 -2.99 2.33 -5.38
C THR A 63 -3.86 2.69 -6.58
N SER A 64 -5.11 3.08 -6.33
CA SER A 64 -6.10 3.36 -7.38
C SER A 64 -5.71 4.47 -8.35
N ALA A 65 -4.91 5.44 -7.91
CA ALA A 65 -4.43 6.55 -8.74
C ALA A 65 -3.10 6.25 -9.46
N LEU A 66 -2.56 5.05 -9.31
CA LEU A 66 -1.31 4.62 -9.93
C LEU A 66 -1.60 3.74 -11.15
N ASP A 67 -0.68 3.74 -12.11
CA ASP A 67 -0.67 2.74 -13.18
C ASP A 67 -0.24 1.36 -12.63
N GLU A 68 -0.49 0.30 -13.39
CA GLU A 68 -0.17 -1.06 -12.96
C GLU A 68 1.32 -1.29 -12.68
N PRO A 69 2.27 -0.79 -13.49
CA PRO A 69 3.69 -0.93 -13.18
C PRO A 69 4.08 -0.27 -11.87
N SER A 70 3.58 0.92 -11.58
CA SER A 70 3.82 1.65 -10.34
C SER A 70 3.21 0.94 -9.13
N GLU A 71 1.99 0.44 -9.27
CA GLU A 71 1.30 -0.37 -8.26
C GLU A 71 2.13 -1.61 -7.91
N LYS A 72 2.57 -2.35 -8.92
CA LYS A 72 3.41 -3.54 -8.75
C LYS A 72 4.72 -3.21 -8.02
N THR A 73 5.36 -2.12 -8.38
CA THR A 73 6.60 -1.66 -7.74
C THR A 73 6.37 -1.37 -6.26
N LEU A 74 5.30 -0.66 -5.90
CA LEU A 74 4.99 -0.32 -4.50
C LEU A 74 4.60 -1.56 -3.68
N TYR A 75 3.80 -2.46 -4.21
CA TYR A 75 3.47 -3.71 -3.51
C TYR A 75 4.70 -4.60 -3.31
N THR A 76 5.58 -4.68 -4.30
CA THR A 76 6.85 -5.40 -4.16
C THR A 76 7.69 -4.78 -3.04
N LEU A 77 7.78 -3.47 -3.00
CA LEU A 77 8.50 -2.74 -1.95
C LEU A 77 7.90 -3.00 -0.56
N LEU A 78 6.57 -2.97 -0.43
CA LEU A 78 5.89 -3.31 0.83
C LEU A 78 6.24 -4.73 1.29
N LYS A 79 6.17 -5.70 0.42
CA LYS A 79 6.49 -7.11 0.74
C LYS A 79 7.95 -7.27 1.17
N ASP A 80 8.87 -6.59 0.51
CA ASP A 80 10.30 -6.66 0.81
C ASP A 80 10.66 -5.96 2.12
N ARG A 81 10.06 -4.81 2.38
CA ARG A 81 10.36 -3.98 3.55
C ARG A 81 9.56 -4.35 4.80
N LEU A 82 8.40 -4.97 4.64
CA LEU A 82 7.48 -5.35 5.71
C LEU A 82 7.22 -6.87 5.73
N PRO A 83 8.27 -7.71 5.87
CA PRO A 83 8.11 -9.17 5.76
C PRO A 83 7.27 -9.78 6.88
N LYS A 84 7.11 -9.08 8.00
CA LYS A 84 6.33 -9.54 9.16
C LYS A 84 4.93 -8.92 9.24
N THR A 85 4.62 -7.98 8.34
CA THR A 85 3.34 -7.31 8.31
C THR A 85 2.30 -8.16 7.59
N THR A 86 1.13 -8.31 8.17
CA THR A 86 -0.02 -8.90 7.47
C THR A 86 -0.70 -7.83 6.63
N LEU A 87 -0.77 -8.04 5.32
CA LEU A 87 -1.42 -7.14 4.38
C LEU A 87 -2.86 -7.57 4.11
N ILE A 88 -3.80 -6.65 4.27
CA ILE A 88 -5.20 -6.83 3.87
C ILE A 88 -5.52 -5.73 2.88
N SER A 89 -5.81 -6.11 1.64
CA SER A 89 -6.09 -5.14 0.57
C SER A 89 -7.51 -5.28 0.07
N VAL A 90 -8.13 -4.13 -0.18
CA VAL A 90 -9.38 -4.01 -0.92
C VAL A 90 -9.06 -3.36 -2.25
N GLY A 91 -9.41 -3.99 -3.34
CA GLY A 91 -9.15 -3.49 -4.68
C GLY A 91 -9.81 -4.34 -5.76
N HIS A 92 -9.80 -3.84 -6.99
CA HIS A 92 -10.45 -4.47 -8.14
C HIS A 92 -9.45 -5.06 -9.14
N ARG A 93 -8.19 -4.62 -9.10
CA ARG A 93 -7.19 -5.02 -10.07
C ARG A 93 -6.63 -6.41 -9.77
N SER A 94 -6.55 -7.26 -10.78
CA SER A 94 -5.92 -8.58 -10.68
C SER A 94 -4.44 -8.54 -10.29
N THR A 95 -3.76 -7.43 -10.59
CA THR A 95 -2.36 -7.19 -10.24
C THR A 95 -2.11 -7.22 -8.73
N ILE A 96 -3.06 -6.74 -7.92
CA ILE A 96 -2.97 -6.76 -6.45
C ILE A 96 -3.03 -8.19 -5.92
N ARG A 97 -3.81 -9.04 -6.54
CA ARG A 97 -3.99 -10.45 -6.17
C ARG A 97 -2.70 -11.24 -6.10
N ALA A 98 -1.77 -10.93 -6.99
CA ALA A 98 -0.46 -11.58 -7.06
C ALA A 98 0.37 -11.42 -5.78
N PHE A 99 0.12 -10.39 -4.98
CA PHE A 99 0.84 -10.07 -3.75
C PHE A 99 0.20 -10.65 -2.49
N HIS A 100 -0.90 -11.40 -2.62
CA HIS A 100 -1.65 -12.00 -1.51
C HIS A 100 -1.72 -13.51 -1.66
N GLU A 101 -1.79 -14.21 -0.53
CA GLU A 101 -1.83 -15.68 -0.49
C GLU A 101 -3.26 -16.19 -0.61
N SER A 102 -4.23 -15.39 -0.20
CA SER A 102 -5.64 -15.77 -0.18
C SER A 102 -6.55 -14.60 -0.53
N ASN A 103 -7.77 -14.92 -0.86
CA ASN A 103 -8.80 -13.97 -1.24
C ASN A 103 -10.07 -14.21 -0.42
N LEU A 104 -10.62 -13.13 0.12
CA LEU A 104 -11.91 -13.14 0.79
C LEU A 104 -12.96 -12.57 -0.17
N VAL A 105 -13.95 -13.37 -0.51
CA VAL A 105 -15.00 -12.97 -1.44
C VAL A 105 -16.32 -12.88 -0.69
N PHE A 106 -16.99 -11.72 -0.81
CA PHE A 106 -18.35 -11.53 -0.32
C PHE A 106 -19.32 -11.95 -1.40
N GLN A 107 -20.03 -13.06 -1.19
CA GLN A 107 -21.03 -13.57 -2.11
C GLN A 107 -22.42 -13.14 -1.65
N PRO A 108 -23.22 -12.47 -2.50
CA PRO A 108 -24.60 -12.17 -2.16
C PRO A 108 -25.42 -13.48 -2.08
N THR A 109 -26.18 -13.63 -0.99
CA THR A 109 -27.04 -14.81 -0.75
C THR A 109 -28.53 -14.48 -0.90
N GLY A 110 -28.88 -13.23 -1.27
CA GLY A 110 -30.24 -12.72 -1.44
C GLY A 110 -30.64 -11.75 -0.33
N GLU A 111 -31.62 -10.88 -0.61
CA GLU A 111 -32.22 -9.93 0.34
C GLU A 111 -31.25 -9.13 1.23
N GLY A 112 -30.12 -8.68 0.66
CA GLY A 112 -29.14 -7.86 1.39
C GLY A 112 -28.21 -8.65 2.31
N HIS A 113 -28.25 -9.97 2.25
CA HIS A 113 -27.33 -10.84 2.98
C HIS A 113 -26.13 -11.26 2.12
N PHE A 114 -24.99 -11.48 2.76
CA PHE A 114 -23.76 -11.93 2.12
C PHE A 114 -23.17 -13.09 2.92
N SER A 115 -22.54 -14.04 2.22
CA SER A 115 -21.65 -15.02 2.82
C SER A 115 -20.19 -14.64 2.50
N LEU A 116 -19.29 -14.95 3.41
CA LEU A 116 -17.87 -14.76 3.22
C LEU A 116 -17.25 -16.08 2.77
N GLN A 117 -16.61 -16.06 1.61
CA GLN A 117 -15.90 -17.21 1.06
C GLN A 117 -14.39 -16.95 1.11
N TYR A 118 -13.65 -17.86 1.71
CA TYR A 118 -12.19 -17.86 1.73
C TYR A 118 -11.69 -18.73 0.57
N VAL A 119 -10.83 -18.17 -0.28
CA VAL A 119 -10.25 -18.86 -1.44
C VAL A 119 -8.73 -18.75 -1.37
N GLU A 120 -8.05 -19.88 -1.28
CA GLU A 120 -6.61 -19.92 -1.37
C GLU A 120 -6.14 -19.75 -2.81
N LYS A 121 -4.94 -19.21 -2.98
CA LYS A 121 -4.35 -18.95 -4.30
C LYS A 121 -4.18 -20.20 -5.15
N SER A 122 -3.96 -21.35 -4.50
CA SER A 122 -3.87 -22.66 -5.15
C SER A 122 -5.18 -23.10 -5.81
N ASP A 123 -6.32 -22.59 -5.33
CA ASP A 123 -7.65 -22.99 -5.81
C ASP A 123 -8.12 -22.13 -6.99
N GLU A 124 -7.38 -21.05 -7.31
CA GLU A 124 -7.66 -20.16 -8.45
C GLU A 124 -7.02 -20.63 -9.76
N ALA A 125 -6.23 -21.69 -9.73
CA ALA A 125 -5.44 -22.18 -10.86
C ALA A 125 -6.20 -23.16 -11.78
N ILE A 126 -7.46 -22.83 -12.12
CA ILE A 126 -8.19 -23.57 -13.18
C ILE A 126 -8.73 -22.60 -14.20
#